data_5b7b7e88f074dccfc688a0d173a8904d
#
_entry.id   5b7b7e88f074dccfc688a0d173a8904d
#
_cell.length_a   1.000
_cell.length_b   1.000
_cell.length_c   1.000
_cell.angle_alpha   90.00
_cell.angle_beta   90.00
_cell.angle_gamma   90.00
#
_symmetry.space_group_name_H-M   'P 1'
#
loop_
_entity.id
_entity.type
_entity.pdbx_description
1 polymer ?
#
loop_
_entity_poly.entity_id
_entity_poly.type
_entity_poly.pdbx_seq_one_letter_code
_entity_poly.pdbx_strand_id
1 'polypeptide(L)'
;MDKKILGDVFKNLRISKGFKQKDIVAEGVSKSTISSFELGDTDIQLSKFYSLIKAIGVSLEEFDYAVNGYDLSDYDKLMNKIGELYDQQSIMGLKNLLSDEIEKCKTIHLMFMMK
;
A
#
# COMPACT_ATOMS: atom_id res chain seq x y z
N MET A 1 5.31 -10.77 12.34
CA MET A 1 4.04 -10.60 11.61
C MET A 1 3.61 -11.93 11.03
N ASP A 2 2.34 -12.24 11.10
CA ASP A 2 1.81 -13.53 10.67
C ASP A 2 1.85 -13.65 9.14
N LYS A 3 2.43 -14.75 8.65
CA LYS A 3 2.51 -15.04 7.22
C LYS A 3 1.13 -15.13 6.56
N LYS A 4 0.10 -15.54 7.30
CA LYS A 4 -1.26 -15.62 6.80
C LYS A 4 -1.83 -14.22 6.49
N ILE A 5 -1.55 -13.26 7.35
CA ILE A 5 -1.96 -11.86 7.14
C ILE A 5 -1.26 -11.30 5.91
N LEU A 6 0.03 -11.53 5.78
CA LEU A 6 0.81 -11.06 4.62
C LEU A 6 0.28 -11.65 3.32
N GLY A 7 -0.01 -12.95 3.32
CA GLY A 7 -0.54 -13.64 2.15
C GLY A 7 -1.92 -13.13 1.75
N ASP A 8 -2.81 -12.93 2.72
CA ASP A 8 -4.16 -12.42 2.48
C ASP A 8 -4.12 -11.00 1.91
N VAL A 9 -3.30 -10.12 2.49
CA VAL A 9 -3.17 -8.74 2.03
C VAL A 9 -2.62 -8.71 0.60
N PHE A 10 -1.60 -9.50 0.32
CA PHE A 10 -1.05 -9.57 -1.03
C PHE A 10 -2.09 -10.05 -2.04
N LYS A 11 -2.84 -11.11 -1.72
CA LYS A 11 -3.90 -11.63 -2.57
C LYS A 11 -4.95 -10.58 -2.87
N ASN A 12 -5.42 -9.88 -1.85
CA ASN A 12 -6.44 -8.84 -2.00
C ASN A 12 -5.95 -7.69 -2.87
N LEU A 13 -4.71 -7.25 -2.68
CA LEU A 13 -4.10 -6.21 -3.52
C LEU A 13 -3.96 -6.69 -4.97
N ARG A 14 -3.49 -7.91 -5.17
CA ARG A 14 -3.36 -8.49 -6.52
C ARG A 14 -4.70 -8.48 -7.25
N ILE A 15 -5.74 -8.96 -6.58
CA ILE A 15 -7.09 -9.01 -7.17
C ILE A 15 -7.60 -7.61 -7.46
N SER A 16 -7.41 -6.68 -6.53
CA SER A 16 -7.87 -5.30 -6.71
C SER A 16 -7.17 -4.59 -7.86
N LYS A 17 -5.93 -4.96 -8.15
CA LYS A 17 -5.17 -4.40 -9.28
C LYS A 17 -5.46 -5.13 -10.61
N GLY A 18 -6.28 -6.18 -10.58
CA GLY A 18 -6.70 -6.89 -11.79
C GLY A 18 -5.73 -7.95 -12.29
N PHE A 19 -4.79 -8.40 -11.46
CA PHE A 19 -3.82 -9.43 -11.85
C PHE A 19 -4.24 -10.82 -11.39
N LYS A 20 -4.01 -11.81 -12.25
CA LYS A 20 -4.10 -13.22 -11.90
C LYS A 20 -2.72 -13.73 -11.49
N GLN A 21 -2.68 -14.85 -10.75
CA GLN A 21 -1.39 -15.42 -10.33
C GLN A 21 -0.47 -15.70 -11.53
N LYS A 22 -1.03 -16.20 -12.63
CA LYS A 22 -0.26 -16.49 -13.85
C LYS A 22 0.37 -15.25 -14.47
N ASP A 23 -0.22 -14.07 -14.25
CA ASP A 23 0.24 -12.82 -14.84
C ASP A 23 1.50 -12.29 -14.15
N ILE A 24 1.76 -12.73 -12.92
CA ILE A 24 2.85 -12.21 -12.10
C ILE A 24 3.94 -13.24 -11.84
N VAL A 25 3.87 -14.41 -12.49
CA VAL A 25 4.94 -15.40 -12.43
C VAL A 25 6.19 -14.78 -13.01
N ALA A 26 7.27 -14.75 -12.23
CA ALA A 26 8.54 -14.17 -12.62
C ALA A 26 9.66 -15.19 -12.41
N GLU A 27 10.85 -14.90 -12.91
CA GLU A 27 12.02 -15.73 -12.71
C GLU A 27 12.27 -15.96 -11.22
N GLY A 28 12.34 -17.21 -10.81
CA GLY A 28 12.53 -17.59 -9.41
C GLY A 28 11.27 -17.63 -8.58
N VAL A 29 10.12 -17.25 -9.14
CA VAL A 29 8.84 -17.29 -8.42
C VAL A 29 7.80 -18.02 -9.26
N SER A 30 7.46 -19.24 -8.85
CA SER A 30 6.48 -20.07 -9.54
C SER A 30 5.06 -19.74 -9.05
N LYS A 31 4.06 -20.15 -9.85
CA LYS A 31 2.65 -20.05 -9.45
C LYS A 31 2.39 -20.80 -8.13
N SER A 32 3.03 -21.93 -7.94
CA SER A 32 2.95 -22.72 -6.72
C SER A 32 3.45 -21.92 -5.50
N THR A 33 4.57 -21.21 -5.64
CA THR A 33 5.12 -20.35 -4.61
C THR A 33 4.13 -19.24 -4.25
N ILE A 34 3.55 -18.60 -5.26
CA ILE A 34 2.57 -17.51 -5.05
C ILE A 34 1.34 -18.06 -4.31
N SER A 35 0.81 -19.20 -4.76
CA SER A 35 -0.34 -19.84 -4.14
C SER A 35 -0.09 -20.16 -2.66
N SER A 36 1.03 -20.77 -2.35
CA SER A 36 1.39 -21.15 -0.98
C SER A 36 1.55 -19.91 -0.09
N PHE A 37 2.14 -18.84 -0.64
CA PHE A 37 2.27 -17.58 0.09
C PHE A 37 0.91 -16.95 0.37
N GLU A 38 0.03 -16.89 -0.63
CA GLU A 38 -1.29 -16.29 -0.48
C GLU A 38 -2.19 -17.06 0.49
N LEU A 39 -2.02 -18.38 0.57
CA LEU A 39 -2.74 -19.21 1.54
C LEU A 39 -2.18 -19.11 2.97
N GLY A 40 -1.01 -18.52 3.12
CA GLY A 40 -0.35 -18.42 4.42
C GLY A 40 0.34 -19.70 4.86
N ASP A 41 0.57 -20.65 3.94
CA ASP A 41 1.22 -21.92 4.25
C ASP A 41 2.72 -21.77 4.39
N THR A 42 3.33 -20.88 3.60
CA THR A 42 4.77 -20.66 3.61
C THR A 42 5.11 -19.17 3.61
N ASP A 43 6.24 -18.84 4.21
CA ASP A 43 6.86 -17.53 4.04
C ASP A 43 7.49 -17.42 2.67
N ILE A 44 7.82 -16.20 2.28
CA ILE A 44 8.47 -15.91 1.01
C ILE A 44 9.76 -15.13 1.27
N GLN A 45 10.78 -15.37 0.48
CA GLN A 45 12.02 -14.59 0.56
C GLN A 45 11.74 -13.13 0.19
N LEU A 46 12.43 -12.22 0.87
CA LEU A 46 12.23 -10.80 0.68
C LEU A 46 12.43 -10.36 -0.77
N SER A 47 13.44 -10.90 -1.45
CA SER A 47 13.70 -10.57 -2.84
C SER A 47 12.56 -10.99 -3.76
N LYS A 48 11.97 -12.17 -3.51
CA LYS A 48 10.82 -12.66 -4.27
C LYS A 48 9.57 -11.82 -3.98
N PHE A 49 9.34 -11.50 -2.71
CA PHE A 49 8.23 -10.65 -2.30
C PHE A 49 8.31 -9.27 -2.96
N TYR A 50 9.49 -8.67 -2.94
CA TYR A 50 9.72 -7.37 -3.56
C TYR A 50 9.40 -7.40 -5.06
N SER A 51 9.82 -8.47 -5.75
CA SER A 51 9.51 -8.66 -7.16
C SER A 51 8.01 -8.78 -7.41
N LEU A 52 7.29 -9.50 -6.53
CA LEU A 52 5.86 -9.69 -6.66
C LEU A 52 5.07 -8.39 -6.46
N ILE A 53 5.40 -7.59 -5.45
CA ILE A 53 4.68 -6.33 -5.23
C ILE A 53 4.96 -5.34 -6.36
N LYS A 54 6.16 -5.32 -6.92
CA LYS A 54 6.46 -4.52 -8.11
C LYS A 54 5.66 -4.98 -9.32
N ALA A 55 5.50 -6.28 -9.48
CA ALA A 55 4.74 -6.83 -10.60
C ALA A 55 3.28 -6.38 -10.59
N ILE A 56 2.68 -6.21 -9.43
CA ILE A 56 1.31 -5.71 -9.30
C ILE A 56 1.22 -4.19 -9.15
N GLY A 57 2.35 -3.50 -9.25
CA GLY A 57 2.37 -2.04 -9.19
C GLY A 57 2.15 -1.46 -7.80
N VAL A 58 2.49 -2.21 -6.76
CA VAL A 58 2.32 -1.81 -5.36
C VAL A 58 3.68 -1.46 -4.76
N SER A 59 3.74 -0.33 -4.05
CA SER A 59 4.94 0.03 -3.28
C SER A 59 4.95 -0.66 -1.92
N LEU A 60 6.11 -0.70 -1.28
CA LEU A 60 6.22 -1.23 0.08
C LEU A 60 5.36 -0.43 1.06
N GLU A 61 5.26 0.88 0.87
CA GLU A 61 4.44 1.77 1.69
C GLU A 61 2.96 1.46 1.54
N GLU A 62 2.50 1.24 0.32
CA GLU A 62 1.11 0.86 0.05
C GLU A 62 0.79 -0.50 0.68
N PHE A 63 1.71 -1.45 0.57
CA PHE A 63 1.55 -2.76 1.19
C PHE A 63 1.49 -2.65 2.71
N ASP A 64 2.41 -1.91 3.31
CA ASP A 64 2.43 -1.70 4.75
C ASP A 64 1.15 -1.02 5.24
N TYR A 65 0.66 -0.05 4.50
CA TYR A 65 -0.61 0.62 4.79
C TYR A 65 -1.77 -0.38 4.81
N ALA A 66 -1.84 -1.27 3.83
CA ALA A 66 -2.88 -2.29 3.74
C ALA A 66 -2.77 -3.31 4.88
N VAL A 67 -1.55 -3.70 5.25
CA VAL A 67 -1.30 -4.64 6.35
C VAL A 67 -1.79 -4.09 7.68
N ASN A 68 -1.61 -2.80 7.91
CA ASN A 68 -2.01 -2.16 9.17
C ASN A 68 -3.53 -1.90 9.24
N GLY A 69 -4.29 -2.32 8.24
CA GLY A 69 -5.74 -2.18 8.25
C GLY A 69 -6.23 -0.78 7.94
N TYR A 70 -5.36 0.08 7.48
CA TYR A 70 -5.76 1.40 7.00
C TYR A 70 -6.48 1.23 5.68
N ASP A 71 -7.65 1.80 5.59
CA ASP A 71 -8.44 1.74 4.37
C ASP A 71 -7.85 2.71 3.34
N LEU A 72 -7.54 2.22 2.14
CA LEU A 72 -7.13 3.09 1.03
C LEU A 72 -8.21 4.16 0.75
N SER A 73 -9.45 3.89 1.14
CA SER A 73 -10.52 4.87 1.06
C SER A 73 -10.26 6.12 1.90
N ASP A 74 -9.46 6.04 2.97
CA ASP A 74 -9.11 7.21 3.78
C ASP A 74 -8.26 8.19 2.99
N TYR A 75 -7.31 7.69 2.19
CA TYR A 75 -6.53 8.51 1.28
C TYR A 75 -7.43 9.15 0.22
N ASP A 76 -8.31 8.36 -0.39
CA ASP A 76 -9.25 8.85 -1.40
C ASP A 76 -10.21 9.87 -0.81
N LYS A 77 -10.71 9.64 0.41
CA LYS A 77 -11.55 10.61 1.12
C LYS A 77 -10.82 11.93 1.35
N LEU A 78 -9.55 11.86 1.75
CA LEU A 78 -8.74 13.06 1.95
C LEU A 78 -8.57 13.82 0.64
N MET A 79 -8.23 13.14 -0.45
CA MET A 79 -8.05 13.75 -1.76
C MET A 79 -9.35 14.35 -2.28
N ASN A 80 -10.49 13.67 -2.08
CA ASN A 80 -11.81 14.20 -2.45
C ASN A 80 -12.14 15.46 -1.66
N LYS A 81 -11.84 15.47 -0.37
CA LYS A 81 -12.08 16.62 0.50
C LYS A 81 -11.24 17.82 0.07
N ILE A 82 -9.99 17.58 -0.31
CA ILE A 82 -9.13 18.65 -0.85
C ILE A 82 -9.75 19.22 -2.13
N GLY A 83 -10.24 18.34 -3.03
CA GLY A 83 -10.90 18.77 -4.26
C GLY A 83 -12.16 19.60 -4.02
N GLU A 84 -12.99 19.18 -3.06
CA GLU A 84 -14.20 19.92 -2.68
C GLU A 84 -13.87 21.32 -2.15
N LEU A 85 -12.88 21.42 -1.27
CA LEU A 85 -12.46 22.70 -0.71
C LEU A 85 -11.90 23.61 -1.79
N TYR A 86 -11.19 23.06 -2.76
CA TYR A 86 -10.67 23.81 -3.90
C TYR A 86 -11.81 24.33 -4.77
N ASP A 87 -12.79 23.49 -5.09
CA ASP A 87 -13.94 23.84 -5.93
C ASP A 87 -14.82 24.89 -5.27
N GLN A 88 -14.94 24.85 -3.94
CA GLN A 88 -15.71 25.85 -3.18
C GLN A 88 -14.94 27.14 -2.95
N GLN A 89 -13.73 27.24 -3.44
CA GLN A 89 -12.82 28.37 -3.23
C GLN A 89 -12.60 28.69 -1.73
N SER A 90 -12.70 27.69 -0.89
CA SER A 90 -12.43 27.81 0.54
C SER A 90 -10.93 27.75 0.80
N ILE A 91 -10.25 28.84 0.48
CA ILE A 91 -8.78 28.94 0.59
C ILE A 91 -8.33 28.69 2.04
N MET A 92 -9.08 29.18 3.01
CA MET A 92 -8.76 28.99 4.43
C MET A 92 -8.84 27.53 4.85
N GLY A 93 -9.91 26.81 4.47
CA GLY A 93 -10.06 25.40 4.76
C GLY A 93 -8.98 24.55 4.10
N LEU A 94 -8.65 24.85 2.85
CA LEU A 94 -7.58 24.19 2.12
C LEU A 94 -6.21 24.43 2.78
N LYS A 95 -5.92 25.67 3.17
CA LYS A 95 -4.68 26.02 3.87
C LYS A 95 -4.53 25.23 5.18
N ASN A 96 -5.58 25.18 5.98
CA ASN A 96 -5.55 24.45 7.26
C ASN A 96 -5.33 22.96 7.04
N LEU A 97 -6.02 22.37 6.08
CA LEU A 97 -5.88 20.96 5.76
C LEU A 97 -4.46 20.63 5.27
N LEU A 98 -3.92 21.45 4.37
CA LEU A 98 -2.57 21.27 3.86
C LEU A 98 -1.52 21.48 4.95
N SER A 99 -1.72 22.45 5.85
CA SER A 99 -0.82 22.68 6.98
C SER A 99 -0.74 21.47 7.90
N ASP A 100 -1.89 20.87 8.22
CA ASP A 100 -1.95 19.67 9.05
C ASP A 100 -1.22 18.49 8.38
N GLU A 101 -1.41 18.30 7.09
CA GLU A 101 -0.74 17.22 6.35
C GLU A 101 0.77 17.46 6.21
N ILE A 102 1.18 18.71 6.03
CA ILE A 102 2.59 19.07 5.98
C ILE A 102 3.25 18.81 7.32
N GLU A 103 2.61 19.13 8.43
CA GLU A 103 3.12 18.85 9.77
C GLU A 103 3.30 17.34 9.99
N LYS A 104 2.32 16.53 9.58
CA LYS A 104 2.43 15.07 9.64
C LYS A 104 3.60 14.55 8.81
N CYS A 105 3.75 15.05 7.59
CA CYS A 105 4.85 14.66 6.70
C CYS A 105 6.20 15.07 7.28
N LYS A 106 6.31 16.26 7.86
CA LYS A 106 7.54 16.72 8.52
C LYS A 106 7.92 15.83 9.69
N THR A 107 6.93 15.45 10.52
CA THR A 107 7.15 14.56 11.66
C THR A 107 7.68 13.22 11.20
N ILE A 108 7.07 12.63 10.17
CA ILE A 108 7.50 11.36 9.61
C ILE A 108 8.92 11.47 9.04
N HIS A 109 9.20 12.53 8.29
CA HIS A 109 10.52 12.78 7.71
C HIS A 109 11.60 12.90 8.79
N LEU A 110 11.33 13.65 9.86
CA LEU A 110 12.24 13.78 11.00
C LEU A 110 12.50 12.43 11.67
N MET A 111 11.46 11.62 11.84
CA MET A 111 11.61 10.27 12.40
C MET A 111 12.52 9.40 11.54
N PHE A 112 12.43 9.49 10.24
CA PHE A 112 13.31 8.76 9.33
C PHE A 112 14.74 9.27 9.36
N MET A 113 14.93 10.56 9.50
CA MET A 113 16.27 11.17 9.54
C MET A 113 16.99 10.94 10.86
N MET A 114 16.27 10.69 11.95
CA MET A 114 16.85 10.46 13.28
C MET A 114 17.32 9.01 13.47
N LYS A 115 17.12 8.17 12.51
CA LYS A 115 17.67 6.83 12.48
C LYS A 115 19.03 6.84 11.80
#